data_4b2acc7c98abf15a2a2c233cc517a21d
#
_entry.id   4b2acc7c98abf15a2a2c233cc517a21d
#
_cell.length_a   1.000
_cell.length_b   1.000
_cell.length_c   1.000
_cell.angle_alpha   90.00
_cell.angle_beta   90.00
_cell.angle_gamma   90.00
#
_symmetry.space_group_name_H-M   'P 1'
#
loop_
_entity.id
_entity.type
_entity.pdbx_description
1 polymer ?
#
loop_
_entity_poly.entity_id
_entity_poly.type
_entity_poly.pdbx_seq_one_letter_code
_entity_poly.pdbx_strand_id
1 'polypeptide(L)'
;MKFLYITSIIFSSILLSSQESLIKMPAFDLDVILSEDESRDSNTPIRYAFDFDVDINLFENASVENLDNGDKIWRLRIESDEAIGMKLYFNEFYLPKGSSLLIYNSDYDMVVGPLTFADNHEDQQFSHRLIKGDFLTLEYHQPYEVFDSALINISKVYHAYKDILGFYESSDRDRNCGENVVCDDGEFEDQINSVIFLDMGGYICSASLINNTSFDLTPYVLTANHCIDTNLNDSNPAPTGVHNYYTFYFNHQSSSCSNSNGYYNNSRTGSTVRASYYYSDVALLEMDYSPASSFNAYYAGWSKSTSTPQI
;
A
#
# COMPACT_ATOMS: atom_id res chain seq x y z
N MET A 1 -67.13 37.09 16.75
CA MET A 1 -66.10 36.08 17.01
C MET A 1 -65.60 35.54 15.66
N LYS A 2 -64.43 35.98 15.20
CA LYS A 2 -63.83 35.48 13.95
C LYS A 2 -62.76 34.50 14.38
N PHE A 3 -62.88 33.21 14.02
CA PHE A 3 -61.87 32.20 14.20
C PHE A 3 -60.85 32.30 13.07
N LEU A 4 -59.60 32.56 13.44
CA LEU A 4 -58.42 32.51 12.55
C LEU A 4 -57.89 31.05 12.53
N TYR A 5 -58.04 30.39 11.39
CA TYR A 5 -57.38 29.11 11.18
C TYR A 5 -55.91 29.38 10.76
N ILE A 6 -54.93 29.04 11.64
CA ILE A 6 -53.54 29.02 11.32
C ILE A 6 -53.21 27.64 10.72
N THR A 7 -53.04 27.59 9.42
CA THR A 7 -52.57 26.41 8.71
C THR A 7 -51.03 26.34 8.90
N SER A 8 -50.58 25.44 9.76
CA SER A 8 -49.18 25.14 9.92
C SER A 8 -48.68 24.32 8.72
N ILE A 9 -47.86 24.93 7.83
CA ILE A 9 -47.19 24.25 6.75
C ILE A 9 -45.96 23.61 7.36
N ILE A 10 -46.00 22.28 7.56
CA ILE A 10 -44.83 21.48 7.93
C ILE A 10 -43.97 21.34 6.67
N PHE A 11 -42.90 22.10 6.60
CA PHE A 11 -41.81 21.85 5.64
C PHE A 11 -41.09 20.57 6.05
N SER A 12 -41.44 19.44 5.45
CA SER A 12 -40.66 18.22 5.52
C SER A 12 -39.44 18.43 4.63
N SER A 13 -38.30 18.76 5.23
CA SER A 13 -37.00 18.69 4.55
C SER A 13 -36.72 17.22 4.30
N ILE A 14 -36.94 16.77 3.07
CA ILE A 14 -36.42 15.50 2.58
C ILE A 14 -34.90 15.71 2.48
N LEU A 15 -34.17 15.24 3.48
CA LEU A 15 -32.72 14.97 3.37
C LEU A 15 -32.59 13.87 2.31
N LEU A 16 -32.33 14.27 1.06
CA LEU A 16 -31.78 13.34 0.09
C LEU A 16 -30.39 12.92 0.64
N SER A 17 -30.34 11.84 1.38
CA SER A 17 -29.12 11.10 1.59
C SER A 17 -28.67 10.65 0.20
N SER A 18 -27.63 11.24 -0.34
CA SER A 18 -26.94 10.67 -1.51
C SER A 18 -26.49 9.28 -1.08
N GLN A 19 -27.08 8.25 -1.68
CA GLN A 19 -26.69 6.88 -1.42
C GLN A 19 -25.24 6.75 -1.92
N GLU A 20 -24.29 6.56 -1.01
CA GLU A 20 -22.89 6.35 -1.38
C GLU A 20 -22.80 5.14 -2.31
N SER A 21 -22.09 5.30 -3.41
CA SER A 21 -21.83 4.19 -4.33
C SER A 21 -20.91 3.19 -3.65
N LEU A 22 -21.33 1.93 -3.61
CA LEU A 22 -20.63 0.84 -2.93
C LEU A 22 -20.39 -0.33 -3.88
N ILE A 23 -19.15 -0.77 -3.96
CA ILE A 23 -18.76 -2.02 -4.60
C ILE A 23 -18.27 -2.99 -3.52
N LYS A 24 -18.89 -4.16 -3.44
CA LYS A 24 -18.47 -5.25 -2.56
C LYS A 24 -17.66 -6.27 -3.33
N MET A 25 -16.52 -6.67 -2.75
CA MET A 25 -15.75 -7.80 -3.27
C MET A 25 -16.51 -9.11 -3.03
N PRO A 26 -16.37 -10.09 -3.93
CA PRO A 26 -16.96 -11.41 -3.75
C PRO A 26 -16.43 -12.06 -2.47
N ALA A 27 -17.29 -12.83 -1.80
CA ALA A 27 -16.83 -13.71 -0.72
C ALA A 27 -15.91 -14.80 -1.27
N PHE A 28 -14.89 -15.17 -0.52
CA PHE A 28 -14.00 -16.29 -0.79
C PHE A 28 -13.85 -17.17 0.46
N ASP A 29 -13.37 -18.39 0.26
CA ASP A 29 -13.18 -19.35 1.36
C ASP A 29 -11.79 -19.15 1.96
N LEU A 30 -11.72 -18.48 3.12
CA LEU A 30 -10.47 -18.21 3.82
C LEU A 30 -9.79 -19.50 4.31
N ASP A 31 -10.54 -20.54 4.68
CA ASP A 31 -9.96 -21.81 5.14
C ASP A 31 -9.21 -22.51 4.02
N VAL A 32 -9.70 -22.41 2.79
CA VAL A 32 -8.98 -22.89 1.59
C VAL A 32 -7.65 -22.16 1.43
N ILE A 33 -7.67 -20.83 1.51
CA ILE A 33 -6.46 -19.99 1.38
C ILE A 33 -5.44 -20.31 2.48
N LEU A 34 -5.88 -20.49 3.72
CA LEU A 34 -4.99 -20.83 4.85
C LEU A 34 -4.40 -22.23 4.68
N SER A 35 -5.18 -23.21 4.22
CA SER A 35 -4.70 -24.55 3.90
C SER A 35 -3.66 -24.58 2.78
N GLU A 36 -3.86 -23.75 1.74
CA GLU A 36 -2.84 -23.54 0.70
C GLU A 36 -1.56 -22.95 1.30
N ASP A 37 -1.68 -21.95 2.18
CA ASP A 37 -0.53 -21.31 2.84
C ASP A 37 0.30 -22.31 3.66
N GLU A 38 -0.35 -23.22 4.38
CA GLU A 38 0.32 -24.30 5.13
C GLU A 38 1.10 -25.26 4.23
N SER A 39 0.65 -25.44 3.00
CA SER A 39 1.29 -26.32 2.01
C SER A 39 2.38 -25.67 1.19
N ARG A 40 2.58 -24.34 1.30
CA ARG A 40 3.60 -23.58 0.56
C ARG A 40 5.01 -23.95 1.04
N ASP A 41 5.97 -23.94 0.11
CA ASP A 41 7.38 -24.10 0.43
C ASP A 41 7.84 -22.96 1.35
N SER A 42 8.58 -23.31 2.40
CA SER A 42 9.15 -22.34 3.35
C SER A 42 10.12 -21.33 2.71
N ASN A 43 10.62 -21.62 1.50
CA ASN A 43 11.48 -20.73 0.74
C ASN A 43 10.69 -19.75 -0.17
N THR A 44 9.35 -19.78 -0.11
CA THR A 44 8.52 -18.83 -0.84
C THR A 44 8.11 -17.65 0.03
N PRO A 45 7.88 -16.46 -0.55
CA PRO A 45 7.40 -15.31 0.21
C PRO A 45 6.12 -15.63 0.97
N ILE A 46 5.98 -15.06 2.16
CA ILE A 46 4.78 -15.22 2.98
C ILE A 46 3.62 -14.48 2.31
N ARG A 47 2.55 -15.21 1.98
CA ARG A 47 1.29 -14.62 1.51
C ARG A 47 0.52 -14.05 2.69
N TYR A 48 0.06 -12.82 2.57
CA TYR A 48 -0.73 -12.15 3.61
C TYR A 48 -2.07 -11.63 3.12
N ALA A 49 -2.25 -11.51 1.80
CA ALA A 49 -3.47 -11.02 1.21
C ALA A 49 -3.88 -11.88 0.00
N PHE A 50 -5.19 -11.93 -0.20
CA PHE A 50 -5.80 -12.43 -1.43
C PHE A 50 -6.06 -11.24 -2.36
N ASP A 51 -5.81 -11.37 -3.65
CA ASP A 51 -6.05 -10.32 -4.62
C ASP A 51 -7.25 -10.66 -5.52
N PHE A 52 -8.14 -9.69 -5.66
CA PHE A 52 -9.24 -9.74 -6.63
C PHE A 52 -8.81 -8.98 -7.88
N ASP A 53 -8.85 -9.66 -9.04
CA ASP A 53 -8.78 -8.99 -10.34
C ASP A 53 -10.14 -8.32 -10.62
N VAL A 54 -10.12 -7.01 -10.84
CA VAL A 54 -11.30 -6.18 -11.05
C VAL A 54 -11.09 -5.23 -12.23
N ASP A 55 -12.16 -4.60 -12.66
CA ASP A 55 -12.15 -3.48 -13.62
C ASP A 55 -13.14 -2.43 -13.13
N ILE A 56 -12.65 -1.51 -12.30
CA ILE A 56 -13.49 -0.53 -11.60
C ILE A 56 -13.05 0.88 -12.00
N ASN A 57 -13.79 1.48 -12.95
CA ASN A 57 -13.63 2.87 -13.31
C ASN A 57 -14.36 3.75 -12.28
N LEU A 58 -13.65 4.73 -11.69
CA LEU A 58 -14.23 5.60 -10.67
C LEU A 58 -15.46 6.35 -11.19
N PHE A 59 -15.38 6.92 -12.40
CA PHE A 59 -16.43 7.80 -12.94
C PHE A 59 -17.68 7.06 -13.37
N GLU A 60 -17.57 5.76 -13.63
CA GLU A 60 -18.72 4.91 -13.97
C GLU A 60 -19.44 4.38 -12.72
N ASN A 61 -18.72 4.29 -11.60
CA ASN A 61 -19.20 3.62 -10.40
C ASN A 61 -19.43 4.55 -9.21
N ALA A 62 -18.86 5.76 -9.20
CA ALA A 62 -18.98 6.69 -8.08
C ALA A 62 -20.29 7.46 -8.07
N SER A 63 -20.74 7.85 -6.89
CA SER A 63 -21.71 8.93 -6.75
C SER A 63 -21.03 10.29 -6.98
N VAL A 64 -21.74 11.24 -7.55
CA VAL A 64 -21.22 12.58 -7.80
C VAL A 64 -22.04 13.62 -7.04
N GLU A 65 -21.34 14.48 -6.33
CA GLU A 65 -21.88 15.67 -5.67
C GLU A 65 -21.42 16.91 -6.43
N ASN A 66 -22.37 17.78 -6.82
CA ASN A 66 -22.06 19.07 -7.42
C ASN A 66 -22.17 20.14 -6.33
N LEU A 67 -21.09 20.87 -6.09
CA LEU A 67 -21.01 21.91 -5.10
C LEU A 67 -21.53 23.26 -5.67
N ASP A 68 -21.93 24.16 -4.79
CA ASP A 68 -22.46 25.48 -5.16
C ASP A 68 -21.47 26.36 -5.95
N ASN A 69 -20.16 26.14 -5.75
CA ASN A 69 -19.11 26.82 -6.48
C ASN A 69 -18.82 26.21 -7.86
N GLY A 70 -19.52 25.15 -8.24
CA GLY A 70 -19.36 24.43 -9.50
C GLY A 70 -18.34 23.28 -9.47
N ASP A 71 -17.65 23.08 -8.35
CA ASP A 71 -16.77 21.92 -8.16
C ASP A 71 -17.59 20.62 -8.11
N LYS A 72 -16.92 19.51 -8.38
CA LYS A 72 -17.49 18.18 -8.30
C LYS A 72 -16.68 17.29 -7.39
N ILE A 73 -17.37 16.45 -6.62
CA ILE A 73 -16.77 15.40 -5.79
C ILE A 73 -17.38 14.06 -6.17
N TRP A 74 -16.53 13.13 -6.59
CA TRP A 74 -16.92 11.74 -6.81
C TRP A 74 -16.51 10.91 -5.61
N ARG A 75 -17.44 10.09 -5.09
CA ARG A 75 -17.17 9.16 -3.99
C ARG A 75 -17.54 7.74 -4.36
N LEU A 76 -16.58 6.84 -4.16
CA LEU A 76 -16.76 5.41 -4.34
C LEU A 76 -16.23 4.68 -3.11
N ARG A 77 -17.06 3.85 -2.52
CA ARG A 77 -16.67 2.95 -1.46
C ARG A 77 -16.43 1.55 -2.03
N ILE A 78 -15.32 0.92 -1.66
CA ILE A 78 -14.98 -0.46 -1.95
C ILE A 78 -14.90 -1.20 -0.64
N GLU A 79 -15.64 -2.31 -0.52
CA GLU A 79 -15.75 -3.11 0.68
C GLU A 79 -15.32 -4.55 0.39
N SER A 80 -14.50 -5.12 1.29
CA SER A 80 -14.13 -6.53 1.28
C SER A 80 -14.29 -7.07 2.68
N ASP A 81 -15.42 -7.74 2.92
CA ASP A 81 -15.85 -8.18 4.25
C ASP A 81 -14.73 -8.96 4.97
N GLU A 82 -14.50 -8.64 6.25
CA GLU A 82 -13.51 -9.26 7.13
C GLU A 82 -12.04 -8.98 6.78
N ALA A 83 -11.75 -8.08 5.84
CA ALA A 83 -10.37 -7.68 5.58
C ALA A 83 -9.76 -6.96 6.80
N ILE A 84 -8.57 -7.40 7.18
CA ILE A 84 -7.73 -6.73 8.20
C ILE A 84 -7.22 -5.40 7.67
N GLY A 85 -6.96 -5.36 6.37
CA GLY A 85 -6.55 -4.17 5.64
C GLY A 85 -6.76 -4.34 4.15
N MET A 86 -6.81 -3.23 3.44
CA MET A 86 -7.02 -3.21 2.00
C MET A 86 -5.98 -2.34 1.30
N LYS A 87 -5.64 -2.72 0.07
CA LYS A 87 -4.75 -2.00 -0.83
C LYS A 87 -5.32 -2.06 -2.23
N LEU A 88 -5.20 -0.97 -2.99
CA LEU A 88 -5.68 -0.88 -4.36
C LEU A 88 -4.50 -0.74 -5.32
N TYR A 89 -4.64 -1.31 -6.50
CA TYR A 89 -3.75 -1.09 -7.62
C TYR A 89 -4.53 -0.56 -8.81
N PHE A 90 -4.05 0.57 -9.32
CA PHE A 90 -4.62 1.29 -10.44
C PHE A 90 -3.75 1.05 -11.67
N ASN A 91 -4.34 0.43 -12.70
CA ASN A 91 -3.69 0.25 -14.00
C ASN A 91 -3.82 1.46 -14.92
N GLU A 92 -4.75 2.38 -14.60
CA GLU A 92 -4.87 3.70 -15.20
C GLU A 92 -5.02 4.73 -14.10
N PHE A 93 -4.03 5.63 -13.98
CA PHE A 93 -4.00 6.66 -12.99
C PHE A 93 -3.41 7.95 -13.56
N TYR A 94 -4.24 8.97 -13.66
CA TYR A 94 -3.85 10.31 -14.05
C TYR A 94 -4.75 11.34 -13.39
N LEU A 95 -4.16 12.29 -12.70
CA LEU A 95 -4.83 13.41 -12.06
C LEU A 95 -4.47 14.72 -12.77
N PRO A 96 -5.45 15.48 -13.32
CA PRO A 96 -5.21 16.79 -13.90
C PRO A 96 -4.69 17.80 -12.87
N LYS A 97 -3.98 18.83 -13.35
CA LYS A 97 -3.56 19.93 -12.48
C LYS A 97 -4.77 20.62 -11.84
N GLY A 98 -4.72 20.76 -10.53
CA GLY A 98 -5.77 21.38 -9.71
C GLY A 98 -6.76 20.40 -9.12
N SER A 99 -6.86 19.17 -9.62
CA SER A 99 -7.67 18.12 -9.00
C SER A 99 -6.90 17.39 -7.91
N SER A 100 -7.62 16.63 -7.09
CA SER A 100 -7.04 15.80 -6.03
C SER A 100 -7.85 14.54 -5.75
N LEU A 101 -7.16 13.50 -5.27
CA LEU A 101 -7.76 12.25 -4.81
C LEU A 101 -7.33 11.96 -3.38
N LEU A 102 -8.29 11.58 -2.54
CA LEU A 102 -8.07 10.99 -1.23
C LEU A 102 -8.52 9.54 -1.24
N ILE A 103 -7.78 8.67 -0.53
CA ILE A 103 -8.16 7.28 -0.26
C ILE A 103 -8.07 7.09 1.24
N TYR A 104 -9.15 6.69 1.89
CA TYR A 104 -9.21 6.62 3.35
C TYR A 104 -10.14 5.49 3.83
N ASN A 105 -9.90 5.06 5.07
CA ASN A 105 -10.75 4.09 5.76
C ASN A 105 -11.90 4.76 6.53
N SER A 106 -12.76 3.94 7.19
CA SER A 106 -13.96 4.42 7.92
C SER A 106 -13.67 5.46 8.98
N ASP A 107 -12.57 5.29 9.68
CA ASP A 107 -12.26 6.08 10.87
C ASP A 107 -11.45 7.35 10.55
N TYR A 108 -11.07 7.53 9.29
CA TYR A 108 -10.18 8.60 8.83
C TYR A 108 -8.82 8.62 9.56
N ASP A 109 -8.44 7.53 10.22
CA ASP A 109 -7.16 7.41 10.90
C ASP A 109 -6.02 7.03 9.96
N MET A 110 -6.36 6.48 8.79
CA MET A 110 -5.42 6.22 7.70
C MET A 110 -5.91 6.83 6.40
N VAL A 111 -5.17 7.85 5.95
CA VAL A 111 -5.45 8.58 4.72
C VAL A 111 -4.23 8.52 3.80
N VAL A 112 -4.45 8.29 2.52
CA VAL A 112 -3.48 8.46 1.43
C VAL A 112 -3.90 9.68 0.62
N GLY A 113 -2.98 10.61 0.44
CA GLY A 113 -3.21 11.85 -0.27
C GLY A 113 -3.19 13.10 0.62
N PRO A 114 -3.63 14.27 0.14
CA PRO A 114 -4.22 14.43 -1.21
C PRO A 114 -3.20 14.10 -2.32
N LEU A 115 -3.56 13.12 -3.18
CA LEU A 115 -2.83 12.85 -4.40
C LEU A 115 -3.20 13.91 -5.44
N THR A 116 -2.21 14.34 -6.22
CA THR A 116 -2.36 15.46 -7.17
C THR A 116 -1.65 15.13 -8.48
N PHE A 117 -1.60 16.10 -9.39
CA PHE A 117 -0.81 15.99 -10.63
C PHE A 117 0.67 15.60 -10.39
N ALA A 118 1.24 15.96 -9.24
CA ALA A 118 2.63 15.64 -8.91
C ALA A 118 2.85 14.16 -8.60
N ASP A 119 1.78 13.42 -8.31
CA ASP A 119 1.80 11.99 -8.00
C ASP A 119 1.56 11.10 -9.22
N ASN A 120 1.37 11.70 -10.41
CA ASN A 120 1.28 10.96 -11.67
C ASN A 120 2.64 10.37 -12.04
N HIS A 121 2.65 9.10 -12.43
CA HIS A 121 3.81 8.41 -12.96
C HIS A 121 3.74 8.31 -14.49
N GLU A 122 4.90 8.14 -15.17
CA GLU A 122 4.96 8.10 -16.65
C GLU A 122 4.17 6.92 -17.24
N ASP A 123 4.08 5.80 -16.54
CA ASP A 123 3.34 4.61 -16.97
C ASP A 123 1.85 4.65 -16.60
N GLN A 124 1.40 5.75 -15.98
CA GLN A 124 0.03 5.96 -15.55
C GLN A 124 -0.50 4.88 -14.61
N GLN A 125 0.34 4.29 -13.79
CA GLN A 125 -0.03 3.31 -12.78
C GLN A 125 0.17 3.89 -11.39
N PHE A 126 -0.57 3.37 -10.42
CA PHE A 126 -0.46 3.80 -9.03
C PHE A 126 -0.90 2.68 -8.08
N SER A 127 -0.27 2.64 -6.92
CA SER A 127 -0.76 1.90 -5.76
C SER A 127 -0.41 2.66 -4.50
N HIS A 128 -0.97 2.22 -3.39
CA HIS A 128 -0.72 2.83 -2.09
C HIS A 128 -0.34 1.77 -1.05
N ARG A 129 0.14 2.22 0.11
CA ARG A 129 0.39 1.33 1.26
C ARG A 129 -0.89 0.63 1.71
N LEU A 130 -0.74 -0.49 2.43
CA LEU A 130 -1.87 -1.15 3.07
C LEU A 130 -2.57 -0.18 4.06
N ILE A 131 -3.89 -0.09 3.97
CA ILE A 131 -4.76 0.71 4.85
C ILE A 131 -5.61 -0.24 5.67
N LYS A 132 -5.67 -0.01 6.99
CA LYS A 132 -6.45 -0.78 7.96
C LYS A 132 -7.94 -0.74 7.65
N GLY A 133 -8.61 -1.88 7.81
CA GLY A 133 -10.07 -2.03 7.72
C GLY A 133 -10.52 -2.78 6.49
N ASP A 134 -11.82 -3.02 6.44
CA ASP A 134 -12.52 -3.84 5.47
C ASP A 134 -13.20 -3.01 4.36
N PHE A 135 -13.02 -1.68 4.39
CA PHE A 135 -13.41 -0.84 3.28
C PHE A 135 -12.54 0.40 3.11
N LEU A 136 -12.51 0.89 1.87
CA LEU A 136 -11.85 2.14 1.48
C LEU A 136 -12.85 3.04 0.76
N THR A 137 -12.75 4.33 1.02
CA THR A 137 -13.44 5.36 0.24
C THR A 137 -12.43 6.11 -0.61
N LEU A 138 -12.73 6.19 -1.90
CA LEU A 138 -12.06 7.07 -2.85
C LEU A 138 -12.88 8.35 -2.96
N GLU A 139 -12.24 9.50 -2.77
CA GLU A 139 -12.86 10.81 -2.92
C GLU A 139 -12.03 11.66 -3.89
N TYR A 140 -12.56 11.82 -5.11
CA TYR A 140 -11.92 12.64 -6.15
C TYR A 140 -12.61 14.00 -6.21
N HIS A 141 -11.82 15.06 -6.06
CA HIS A 141 -12.27 16.45 -6.16
C HIS A 141 -11.77 17.08 -7.47
N GLN A 142 -12.71 17.55 -8.28
CA GLN A 142 -12.47 18.32 -9.49
C GLN A 142 -13.00 19.73 -9.31
N PRO A 143 -12.12 20.74 -9.18
CA PRO A 143 -12.52 22.14 -9.23
C PRO A 143 -13.19 22.50 -10.56
N TYR A 144 -14.08 23.46 -10.52
CA TYR A 144 -14.83 23.94 -11.70
C TYR A 144 -13.94 24.33 -12.88
N GLU A 145 -12.74 24.85 -12.61
CA GLU A 145 -11.79 25.32 -13.63
C GLU A 145 -10.96 24.18 -14.26
N VAL A 146 -11.11 22.95 -13.79
CA VAL A 146 -10.37 21.78 -14.31
C VAL A 146 -11.21 21.09 -15.37
N PHE A 147 -10.79 21.20 -16.63
CA PHE A 147 -11.49 20.67 -17.81
C PHE A 147 -10.88 19.36 -18.33
N ASP A 148 -9.63 19.09 -18.00
CA ASP A 148 -8.97 17.86 -18.40
C ASP A 148 -9.57 16.67 -17.64
N SER A 149 -9.66 15.52 -18.32
CA SER A 149 -10.20 14.30 -17.74
C SER A 149 -9.15 13.59 -16.89
N ALA A 150 -9.53 13.17 -15.69
CA ALA A 150 -8.75 12.22 -14.91
C ALA A 150 -8.92 10.79 -15.43
N LEU A 151 -7.92 9.94 -15.22
CA LEU A 151 -8.00 8.49 -15.40
C LEU A 151 -7.84 7.84 -14.02
N ILE A 152 -8.84 7.10 -13.58
CA ILE A 152 -8.82 6.41 -12.29
C ILE A 152 -9.54 5.08 -12.49
N ASN A 153 -8.76 4.02 -12.81
CA ASN A 153 -9.25 2.66 -12.98
C ASN A 153 -8.49 1.70 -12.09
N ILE A 154 -9.21 0.94 -11.28
CA ILE A 154 -8.66 -0.05 -10.33
C ILE A 154 -8.72 -1.41 -11.01
N SER A 155 -7.57 -2.09 -11.08
CA SER A 155 -7.47 -3.44 -11.65
C SER A 155 -7.25 -4.53 -10.60
N LYS A 156 -6.82 -4.16 -9.37
CA LYS A 156 -6.72 -5.12 -8.26
C LYS A 156 -7.16 -4.51 -6.94
N VAL A 157 -7.84 -5.34 -6.15
CA VAL A 157 -8.15 -5.08 -4.74
C VAL A 157 -7.48 -6.17 -3.92
N TYR A 158 -6.55 -5.80 -3.05
CA TYR A 158 -5.90 -6.70 -2.11
C TYR A 158 -6.66 -6.74 -0.80
N HIS A 159 -7.07 -7.92 -0.39
CA HIS A 159 -7.72 -8.23 0.88
C HIS A 159 -6.69 -8.88 1.82
N ALA A 160 -6.17 -8.14 2.78
CA ALA A 160 -5.28 -8.68 3.79
C ALA A 160 -6.06 -9.52 4.82
N TYR A 161 -5.71 -10.78 4.96
CA TYR A 161 -6.25 -11.71 5.96
C TYR A 161 -5.23 -12.03 7.06
N LYS A 162 -3.99 -11.57 6.94
CA LYS A 162 -2.98 -11.60 8.00
C LYS A 162 -2.57 -10.17 8.37
N ASP A 163 -2.51 -9.88 9.65
CA ASP A 163 -2.11 -8.57 10.17
C ASP A 163 -0.58 -8.42 10.14
N ILE A 164 -0.03 -8.09 8.98
CA ILE A 164 1.42 -7.93 8.78
C ILE A 164 1.98 -6.64 9.39
N LEU A 165 1.15 -5.62 9.53
CA LEU A 165 1.57 -4.31 10.04
C LEU A 165 1.21 -4.08 11.52
N GLY A 166 0.42 -5.00 12.12
CA GLY A 166 0.02 -4.86 13.49
C GLY A 166 -1.06 -3.82 13.73
N PHE A 167 -2.02 -3.74 12.83
CA PHE A 167 -3.17 -2.86 12.96
C PHE A 167 -4.06 -3.16 14.16
N TYR A 168 -4.11 -4.43 14.54
CA TYR A 168 -4.90 -4.91 15.66
C TYR A 168 -3.96 -5.52 16.71
N GLU A 169 -4.20 -5.23 17.97
CA GLU A 169 -3.51 -5.87 19.06
C GLU A 169 -3.91 -7.37 19.08
N SER A 170 -3.00 -8.25 18.69
CA SER A 170 -3.19 -9.69 18.85
C SER A 170 -2.30 -10.20 19.97
N SER A 171 -2.90 -10.86 20.95
CA SER A 171 -2.20 -11.58 22.00
C SER A 171 -1.43 -12.81 21.47
N ASP A 172 -1.68 -13.21 20.23
CA ASP A 172 -1.21 -14.48 19.65
C ASP A 172 0.04 -14.34 18.76
N ARG A 173 0.67 -13.17 18.75
CA ARG A 173 1.99 -13.06 18.13
C ARG A 173 3.03 -13.66 19.05
N ASP A 174 3.16 -14.97 19.00
CA ASP A 174 4.24 -15.71 19.66
C ASP A 174 5.57 -15.37 18.98
N ARG A 175 6.07 -14.17 19.25
CA ARG A 175 7.34 -13.63 18.74
C ARG A 175 8.50 -13.96 19.67
N ASN A 176 8.47 -15.15 20.25
CA ASN A 176 9.49 -15.58 21.23
C ASN A 176 10.82 -16.03 20.62
N CYS A 177 11.00 -15.88 19.30
CA CYS A 177 12.26 -16.22 18.66
C CYS A 177 13.06 -14.96 18.32
N GLY A 178 14.05 -14.67 19.14
CA GLY A 178 14.98 -13.57 18.95
C GLY A 178 14.71 -12.36 19.86
N GLU A 179 15.66 -11.45 19.85
CA GLU A 179 15.61 -10.17 20.55
C GLU A 179 15.20 -9.05 19.59
N ASN A 180 14.34 -8.14 20.06
CA ASN A 180 13.96 -6.99 19.25
C ASN A 180 15.16 -6.06 19.04
N VAL A 181 15.35 -5.58 17.82
CA VAL A 181 16.48 -4.70 17.45
C VAL A 181 16.56 -3.43 18.28
N VAL A 182 15.43 -2.96 18.84
CA VAL A 182 15.37 -1.81 19.73
C VAL A 182 16.03 -2.09 21.10
N CYS A 183 16.35 -3.36 21.42
CA CYS A 183 17.07 -3.75 22.64
C CYS A 183 18.60 -3.63 22.45
N ASP A 184 19.06 -3.45 21.23
CA ASP A 184 20.44 -3.15 20.94
C ASP A 184 20.86 -1.81 21.53
N ASP A 185 22.09 -1.71 22.04
CA ASP A 185 22.61 -0.50 22.70
C ASP A 185 23.01 0.62 21.71
N GLY A 186 22.50 0.54 20.45
CA GLY A 186 22.76 1.50 19.36
C GLY A 186 24.03 1.20 18.56
N GLU A 187 24.64 0.03 18.75
CA GLU A 187 25.84 -0.39 18.00
C GLU A 187 25.56 -0.57 16.50
N PHE A 188 24.34 -1.02 16.15
CA PHE A 188 23.93 -1.34 14.77
C PHE A 188 22.86 -0.41 14.20
N GLU A 189 22.72 0.81 14.71
CA GLU A 189 21.66 1.75 14.31
C GLU A 189 21.65 1.99 12.79
N ASP A 190 22.80 2.16 12.15
CA ASP A 190 22.92 2.36 10.71
C ASP A 190 22.38 1.15 9.93
N GLN A 191 22.74 -0.07 10.35
CA GLN A 191 22.28 -1.31 9.71
C GLN A 191 20.78 -1.50 9.91
N ILE A 192 20.26 -1.24 11.10
CA ILE A 192 18.85 -1.31 11.43
C ILE A 192 18.06 -0.34 10.52
N ASN A 193 18.53 0.90 10.36
CA ASN A 193 17.89 1.91 9.53
C ASN A 193 18.00 1.65 8.03
N SER A 194 18.79 0.67 7.60
CA SER A 194 18.86 0.23 6.20
C SER A 194 17.85 -0.87 5.85
N VAL A 195 17.27 -1.55 6.86
CA VAL A 195 16.34 -2.66 6.65
C VAL A 195 14.98 -2.15 6.22
N ILE A 196 14.42 -2.84 5.23
CA ILE A 196 13.11 -2.55 4.64
C ILE A 196 12.20 -3.76 4.82
N PHE A 197 11.00 -3.56 5.31
CA PHE A 197 9.92 -4.52 5.20
C PHE A 197 9.23 -4.30 3.85
N LEU A 198 9.28 -5.31 2.97
CA LEU A 198 8.83 -5.23 1.59
C LEU A 198 7.47 -5.91 1.42
N ASP A 199 6.46 -5.15 1.01
CA ASP A 199 5.15 -5.61 0.57
C ASP A 199 5.08 -5.62 -0.96
N MET A 200 4.88 -6.78 -1.53
CA MET A 200 4.88 -7.01 -2.98
C MET A 200 3.48 -7.22 -3.56
N GLY A 201 2.46 -6.69 -2.87
CA GLY A 201 1.07 -6.88 -3.30
C GLY A 201 0.57 -8.29 -3.00
N GLY A 202 0.23 -8.55 -1.75
CA GLY A 202 -0.24 -9.86 -1.26
C GLY A 202 0.83 -10.77 -0.68
N TYR A 203 2.11 -10.45 -0.88
CA TYR A 203 3.25 -11.18 -0.35
C TYR A 203 4.24 -10.23 0.34
N ILE A 204 5.00 -10.76 1.30
CA ILE A 204 6.02 -9.99 2.03
C ILE A 204 7.39 -10.64 1.97
N CYS A 205 8.41 -9.78 1.99
CA CYS A 205 9.82 -10.13 2.12
C CYS A 205 10.56 -9.07 2.97
N SER A 206 11.84 -9.31 3.18
CA SER A 206 12.77 -8.31 3.71
C SER A 206 13.71 -7.83 2.60
N ALA A 207 14.15 -6.60 2.74
CA ALA A 207 15.09 -5.99 1.81
C ALA A 207 16.03 -5.02 2.54
N SER A 208 17.02 -4.50 1.86
CA SER A 208 17.91 -3.49 2.40
C SER A 208 18.15 -2.36 1.40
N LEU A 209 18.05 -1.12 1.86
CA LEU A 209 18.49 0.04 1.10
C LEU A 209 20.00 0.05 1.01
N ILE A 210 20.56 0.13 -0.20
CA ILE A 210 22.00 0.05 -0.42
C ILE A 210 22.52 1.26 -1.17
N ASN A 211 23.77 1.62 -0.89
CA ASN A 211 24.49 2.66 -1.60
C ASN A 211 25.04 2.13 -2.94
N ASN A 212 25.49 3.04 -3.79
CA ASN A 212 26.17 2.74 -5.03
C ASN A 212 27.57 3.37 -5.07
N THR A 213 28.34 3.12 -6.13
CA THR A 213 29.71 3.63 -6.26
C THR A 213 29.77 5.13 -6.55
N SER A 214 28.66 5.76 -6.98
CA SER A 214 28.55 7.19 -7.23
C SER A 214 28.24 7.99 -5.98
N PHE A 215 27.74 7.34 -4.93
CA PHE A 215 27.26 7.98 -3.70
C PHE A 215 26.21 9.08 -3.95
N ASP A 216 25.34 8.87 -4.94
CA ASP A 216 24.34 9.84 -5.40
C ASP A 216 22.97 9.67 -4.76
N LEU A 217 22.87 8.73 -3.79
CA LEU A 217 21.64 8.40 -3.07
C LEU A 217 20.51 7.88 -3.98
N THR A 218 20.84 7.33 -5.15
CA THR A 218 19.85 6.56 -5.93
C THR A 218 19.29 5.43 -5.04
N PRO A 219 17.98 5.32 -4.91
CA PRO A 219 17.37 4.48 -3.88
C PRO A 219 17.31 2.99 -4.29
N TYR A 220 18.48 2.38 -4.40
CA TYR A 220 18.61 0.96 -4.69
C TYR A 220 18.25 0.10 -3.48
N VAL A 221 17.48 -0.94 -3.74
CA VAL A 221 17.02 -1.90 -2.74
C VAL A 221 17.47 -3.29 -3.15
N LEU A 222 18.21 -3.96 -2.27
CA LEU A 222 18.64 -5.33 -2.46
C LEU A 222 17.69 -6.28 -1.74
N THR A 223 17.22 -7.29 -2.46
CA THR A 223 16.37 -8.37 -1.93
C THR A 223 16.71 -9.69 -2.60
N ALA A 224 15.98 -10.75 -2.29
CA ALA A 224 16.13 -12.05 -2.90
C ALA A 224 15.37 -12.14 -4.24
N ASN A 225 15.90 -12.96 -5.18
CA ASN A 225 15.21 -13.21 -6.46
C ASN A 225 13.84 -13.88 -6.23
N HIS A 226 13.76 -14.86 -5.32
CA HIS A 226 12.51 -15.55 -5.02
C HIS A 226 11.42 -14.63 -4.48
N CYS A 227 11.76 -13.43 -3.98
CA CYS A 227 10.79 -12.43 -3.54
C CYS A 227 10.05 -11.78 -4.72
N ILE A 228 10.72 -11.63 -5.86
CA ILE A 228 10.16 -10.90 -7.02
C ILE A 228 9.84 -11.81 -8.19
N ASP A 229 10.30 -13.06 -8.16
CA ASP A 229 10.03 -14.06 -9.19
C ASP A 229 8.98 -15.05 -8.70
N THR A 230 7.82 -15.02 -9.32
CA THR A 230 6.72 -15.92 -9.00
C THR A 230 6.87 -17.30 -9.63
N ASN A 231 7.80 -17.48 -10.58
CA ASN A 231 8.05 -18.76 -11.25
C ASN A 231 9.35 -19.41 -10.75
N LEU A 232 9.31 -19.95 -9.56
CA LEU A 232 10.45 -20.63 -8.94
C LEU A 232 10.87 -21.95 -9.65
N ASN A 233 10.16 -22.37 -10.69
CA ASN A 233 10.43 -23.62 -11.41
C ASN A 233 11.31 -23.43 -12.64
N ASP A 234 11.61 -22.22 -13.04
CA ASP A 234 12.55 -21.93 -14.11
C ASP A 234 13.75 -21.16 -13.59
N SER A 235 14.88 -21.30 -14.22
CA SER A 235 16.11 -20.60 -13.88
C SER A 235 16.27 -19.27 -14.62
N ASN A 236 15.18 -18.72 -15.14
CA ASN A 236 15.18 -17.43 -15.78
C ASN A 236 15.32 -16.33 -14.73
N PRO A 237 15.96 -15.20 -15.05
CA PRO A 237 15.90 -14.03 -14.19
C PRO A 237 14.46 -13.57 -14.00
N ALA A 238 14.16 -13.03 -12.81
CA ALA A 238 12.86 -12.36 -12.60
C ALA A 238 12.61 -11.31 -13.70
N PRO A 239 11.36 -11.14 -14.13
CA PRO A 239 11.05 -10.17 -15.14
C PRO A 239 11.53 -8.78 -14.73
N THR A 240 12.35 -8.15 -15.57
CA THR A 240 12.67 -6.74 -15.40
C THR A 240 11.46 -5.90 -15.78
N GLY A 241 11.17 -4.88 -15.01
CA GLY A 241 10.02 -4.01 -15.29
C GLY A 241 9.60 -3.20 -14.09
N VAL A 242 8.50 -2.52 -14.27
CA VAL A 242 7.92 -1.62 -13.28
C VAL A 242 7.02 -2.40 -12.35
N HIS A 243 7.16 -2.18 -11.05
CA HIS A 243 6.36 -2.79 -10.00
C HIS A 243 5.78 -1.69 -9.09
N ASN A 244 4.79 -0.95 -9.61
CA ASN A 244 4.18 0.20 -8.93
C ASN A 244 3.33 -0.18 -7.71
N TYR A 245 3.08 -1.46 -7.50
CA TYR A 245 2.34 -1.97 -6.35
C TYR A 245 3.24 -2.42 -5.19
N TYR A 246 4.58 -2.42 -5.35
CA TYR A 246 5.49 -2.73 -4.25
C TYR A 246 5.55 -1.56 -3.28
N THR A 247 5.41 -1.88 -1.98
CA THR A 247 5.51 -0.88 -0.91
C THR A 247 6.68 -1.22 0.02
N PHE A 248 7.52 -0.24 0.25
CA PHE A 248 8.74 -0.30 1.05
C PHE A 248 8.49 0.41 2.37
N TYR A 249 8.45 -0.33 3.47
CA TYR A 249 8.26 0.22 4.81
C TYR A 249 9.61 0.33 5.51
N PHE A 250 9.91 1.53 5.98
CA PHE A 250 11.12 1.87 6.72
C PHE A 250 10.85 1.92 8.22
N ASN A 251 11.82 1.57 9.03
CA ASN A 251 11.73 1.55 10.49
C ASN A 251 10.54 0.72 11.01
N HIS A 252 10.17 -0.33 10.28
CA HIS A 252 9.10 -1.25 10.71
C HIS A 252 9.64 -2.25 11.73
N GLN A 253 9.76 -1.79 12.97
CA GLN A 253 10.32 -2.54 14.10
C GLN A 253 9.51 -2.30 15.36
N SER A 254 9.65 -3.19 16.35
CA SER A 254 9.03 -2.99 17.66
C SER A 254 9.49 -1.66 18.28
N SER A 255 8.59 -0.92 18.90
CA SER A 255 8.90 0.35 19.55
C SER A 255 9.52 0.18 20.95
N SER A 256 9.60 -1.04 21.46
CA SER A 256 10.16 -1.38 22.77
C SER A 256 10.75 -2.81 22.77
N CYS A 257 11.54 -3.14 23.79
CA CYS A 257 12.07 -4.49 23.99
C CYS A 257 10.99 -5.54 24.23
N SER A 258 9.83 -5.15 24.77
CA SER A 258 8.64 -5.98 24.73
C SER A 258 8.04 -5.96 23.32
N ASN A 259 7.53 -7.08 22.84
CA ASN A 259 6.91 -7.14 21.52
C ASN A 259 5.78 -6.12 21.41
N SER A 260 5.93 -5.19 20.47
CA SER A 260 4.93 -4.19 20.11
C SER A 260 4.80 -4.09 18.60
N ASN A 261 3.75 -3.43 18.14
CA ASN A 261 3.53 -3.24 16.71
C ASN A 261 4.60 -2.33 16.09
N GLY A 262 5.01 -2.67 14.88
CA GLY A 262 5.96 -1.86 14.13
C GLY A 262 5.34 -0.57 13.63
N TYR A 263 6.18 0.42 13.34
CA TYR A 263 5.75 1.66 12.73
C TYR A 263 5.57 1.46 11.21
N TYR A 264 4.44 1.89 10.65
CA TYR A 264 4.09 1.63 9.25
C TYR A 264 3.84 2.91 8.41
N ASN A 265 4.03 4.09 8.99
CA ASN A 265 3.78 5.36 8.27
C ASN A 265 4.95 5.77 7.36
N ASN A 266 6.17 5.29 7.64
CA ASN A 266 7.33 5.55 6.81
C ASN A 266 7.34 4.60 5.61
N SER A 267 6.66 4.96 4.52
CA SER A 267 6.60 4.10 3.35
C SER A 267 6.81 4.84 2.04
N ARG A 268 7.26 4.10 1.02
CA ARG A 268 7.30 4.50 -0.39
C ARG A 268 6.70 3.39 -1.23
N THR A 269 6.02 3.73 -2.30
CA THR A 269 5.41 2.77 -3.22
C THR A 269 5.95 3.01 -4.62
N GLY A 270 6.16 1.93 -5.36
CA GLY A 270 6.66 1.94 -6.72
C GLY A 270 8.16 1.68 -6.84
N SER A 271 8.52 0.86 -7.80
CA SER A 271 9.90 0.50 -8.12
C SER A 271 10.05 -0.11 -9.50
N THR A 272 11.31 -0.16 -9.96
CA THR A 272 11.72 -0.89 -11.16
C THR A 272 12.76 -1.94 -10.81
N VAL A 273 12.60 -3.17 -11.32
CA VAL A 273 13.64 -4.21 -11.22
C VAL A 273 14.78 -3.86 -12.15
N ARG A 274 15.98 -3.67 -11.60
CA ARG A 274 17.20 -3.33 -12.36
C ARG A 274 18.02 -4.54 -12.72
N ALA A 275 18.07 -5.53 -11.83
CA ALA A 275 18.78 -6.79 -12.06
C ALA A 275 18.22 -7.89 -11.17
N SER A 276 18.32 -9.12 -11.63
CA SER A 276 18.05 -10.30 -10.83
C SER A 276 18.94 -11.46 -11.27
N TYR A 277 19.19 -12.40 -10.36
CA TYR A 277 19.96 -13.59 -10.68
C TYR A 277 19.49 -14.78 -9.83
N TYR A 278 18.88 -15.74 -10.48
CA TYR A 278 18.28 -16.92 -9.87
C TYR A 278 19.28 -17.73 -9.02
N TYR A 279 20.47 -18.07 -9.58
CA TYR A 279 21.42 -18.99 -8.90
C TYR A 279 22.05 -18.44 -7.63
N SER A 280 22.12 -17.14 -7.45
CA SER A 280 22.57 -16.51 -6.20
C SER A 280 21.42 -15.90 -5.40
N ASP A 281 20.20 -16.12 -5.86
CA ASP A 281 18.98 -15.62 -5.24
C ASP A 281 19.05 -14.13 -4.89
N VAL A 282 19.45 -13.30 -5.85
CA VAL A 282 19.62 -11.86 -5.65
C VAL A 282 18.77 -11.07 -6.62
N ALA A 283 18.14 -10.00 -6.14
CA ALA A 283 17.45 -9.02 -6.95
C ALA A 283 17.77 -7.60 -6.49
N LEU A 284 17.91 -6.70 -7.48
CA LEU A 284 18.12 -5.28 -7.29
C LEU A 284 16.92 -4.51 -7.84
N LEU A 285 16.28 -3.77 -6.96
CA LEU A 285 15.22 -2.83 -7.27
C LEU A 285 15.75 -1.41 -7.20
N GLU A 286 15.11 -0.50 -7.89
CA GLU A 286 15.26 0.94 -7.70
C GLU A 286 13.88 1.52 -7.43
N MET A 287 13.70 2.13 -6.27
CA MET A 287 12.44 2.78 -5.92
C MET A 287 12.22 4.03 -6.77
N ASP A 288 10.97 4.34 -7.08
CA ASP A 288 10.58 5.54 -7.84
C ASP A 288 10.87 6.83 -7.08
N TYR A 289 10.84 6.75 -5.74
CA TYR A 289 11.10 7.88 -4.85
C TYR A 289 12.09 7.51 -3.75
N SER A 290 13.05 8.40 -3.49
CA SER A 290 13.95 8.27 -2.35
C SER A 290 13.15 8.32 -1.02
N PRO A 291 13.64 7.64 0.03
CA PRO A 291 13.05 7.78 1.37
C PRO A 291 13.08 9.25 1.81
N ALA A 292 12.03 9.71 2.50
CA ALA A 292 12.04 11.05 3.05
C ALA A 292 13.15 11.19 4.11
N SER A 293 13.73 12.37 4.24
CA SER A 293 14.78 12.63 5.24
C SER A 293 14.31 12.33 6.68
N SER A 294 13.00 12.48 6.95
CA SER A 294 12.38 12.14 8.22
C SER A 294 12.37 10.64 8.55
N PHE A 295 12.61 9.78 7.56
CA PHE A 295 12.68 8.31 7.79
C PHE A 295 14.00 7.89 8.43
N ASN A 296 15.01 8.78 8.44
CA ASN A 296 16.36 8.46 8.91
C ASN A 296 16.92 7.17 8.30
N ALA A 297 16.58 6.92 7.02
CA ALA A 297 17.00 5.72 6.31
C ALA A 297 18.50 5.75 6.01
N TYR A 298 19.16 4.63 6.19
CA TYR A 298 20.58 4.47 5.94
C TYR A 298 20.82 3.67 4.67
N TYR A 299 21.74 4.12 3.83
CA TYR A 299 22.18 3.41 2.62
C TYR A 299 23.35 2.50 2.97
N ALA A 300 23.08 1.21 3.19
CA ALA A 300 24.08 0.24 3.58
C ALA A 300 25.19 0.08 2.55
N GLY A 301 26.37 -0.25 3.01
CA GLY A 301 27.48 -0.66 2.17
C GLY A 301 27.26 -2.07 1.57
N TRP A 302 28.01 -2.39 0.53
CA TRP A 302 28.01 -3.71 -0.07
C TRP A 302 29.46 -4.16 -0.38
N SER A 303 29.65 -5.46 -0.50
CA SER A 303 30.96 -6.04 -0.83
C SER A 303 30.82 -7.05 -1.96
N LYS A 304 31.77 -7.00 -2.92
CA LYS A 304 31.92 -8.00 -3.97
C LYS A 304 33.08 -8.99 -3.65
N SER A 305 33.55 -9.01 -2.42
CA SER A 305 34.59 -9.95 -1.98
C SER A 305 34.10 -11.39 -2.09
N THR A 306 34.92 -12.27 -2.59
CA THR A 306 34.67 -13.72 -2.62
C THR A 306 35.12 -14.43 -1.34
N SER A 307 35.75 -13.71 -0.40
CA SER A 307 36.10 -14.26 0.90
C SER A 307 34.91 -14.32 1.83
N THR A 308 34.76 -15.42 2.54
CA THR A 308 33.70 -15.53 3.58
C THR A 308 34.01 -14.55 4.71
N PRO A 309 33.06 -13.67 5.08
CA PRO A 309 33.25 -12.81 6.26
C PRO A 309 33.48 -13.66 7.51
N GLN A 310 34.35 -13.20 8.39
CA GLN A 310 34.47 -13.78 9.74
C GLN A 310 33.32 -13.17 10.58
N ILE A 311 32.54 -14.02 11.19
CA ILE A 311 31.47 -13.64 12.12
C ILE A 311 32.06 -13.66 13.53
#